data_e9aa6e5c27cf757a610cdd9285d08a47
#
_entry.id   e9aa6e5c27cf757a610cdd9285d08a47
#
_cell.length_a   1.000
_cell.length_b   1.000
_cell.length_c   1.000
_cell.angle_alpha   90.00
_cell.angle_beta   90.00
_cell.angle_gamma   90.00
#
_symmetry.space_group_name_H-M   'P 1'
#
loop_
_entity.id
_entity.type
_entity.pdbx_description
1 polymer ?
#
loop_
_entity_poly.entity_id
_entity_poly.type
_entity_poly.pdbx_seq_one_letter_code
_entity_poly.pdbx_strand_id
1 'polypeptide(L)'
;MIFSKNKEEITSFQIVTLHTSGMRLTADYEIVMKGNEAEVSEYFIRYSENKDERVLERRAVISAEAALRLLNDCRLISWDGFHGAHPRGVLDGTMFSLKAVVNEGSVIKAEGSQNFPKRYREFTDGLYGILSEADKKQE
;
A
#
# COMPACT_ATOMS: atom_id res chain seq x y z
N MET A 1 -32.48 0.84 -6.40
CA MET A 1 -31.84 0.67 -6.38
C MET A 1 -30.92 0.20 -6.16
N ILE A 2 -30.58 0.04 -6.14
CA ILE A 2 -29.94 -0.24 -5.96
C ILE A 2 -29.06 -0.64 -5.97
N PHE A 3 -28.42 -0.76 -5.89
CA PHE A 3 -27.58 -1.14 -5.87
C PHE A 3 -26.36 -0.88 -6.02
N SER A 4 -26.11 -0.47 -6.03
CA SER A 4 -24.97 0.24 -6.46
C SER A 4 -23.80 0.20 -5.52
N LYS A 5 -23.99 -0.09 -4.32
CA LYS A 5 -22.88 -0.21 -3.43
C LYS A 5 -21.97 -1.34 -3.79
N ASN A 6 -22.42 -2.26 -4.53
CA ASN A 6 -21.57 -3.32 -4.98
C ASN A 6 -20.61 -2.86 -6.03
N LYS A 7 -20.80 -1.67 -6.50
CA LYS A 7 -19.93 -1.15 -7.51
C LYS A 7 -18.92 -0.21 -6.95
N GLU A 8 -18.74 -0.31 -5.67
CA GLU A 8 -17.70 0.52 -5.09
C GLU A 8 -16.39 0.10 -5.66
N GLU A 9 -15.82 0.95 -6.44
CA GLU A 9 -14.49 0.73 -6.93
C GLU A 9 -13.78 2.06 -6.97
N ILE A 10 -12.47 1.98 -7.08
CA ILE A 10 -11.65 3.17 -7.13
C ILE A 10 -11.56 3.60 -8.57
N THR A 11 -12.09 4.77 -8.89
CA THR A 11 -12.02 5.31 -10.23
C THR A 11 -10.89 6.32 -10.38
N SER A 12 -10.41 6.84 -9.27
CA SER A 12 -9.26 7.75 -9.26
C SER A 12 -8.63 7.69 -7.89
N PHE A 13 -7.40 8.15 -7.78
CA PHE A 13 -6.78 8.26 -6.47
C PHE A 13 -5.71 9.35 -6.52
N GLN A 14 -5.35 9.86 -5.36
CA GLN A 14 -4.29 10.85 -5.23
C GLN A 14 -3.04 10.19 -4.69
N ILE A 15 -3.18 9.47 -3.59
CA ILE A 15 -2.03 8.85 -2.96
C ILE A 15 -2.48 7.63 -2.17
N VAL A 16 -1.66 6.59 -2.20
CA VAL A 16 -1.84 5.41 -1.36
C VAL A 16 -0.52 5.22 -0.62
N THR A 17 -0.58 5.13 0.70
CA THR A 17 0.61 4.93 1.52
C THR A 17 0.41 3.68 2.35
N LEU A 18 1.38 2.77 2.28
CA LEU A 18 1.41 1.57 3.09
C LEU A 18 2.67 1.58 3.93
N HIS A 19 2.49 1.56 5.24
CA HIS A 19 3.61 1.47 6.19
C HIS A 19 3.65 0.06 6.74
N THR A 20 4.79 -0.60 6.68
CA THR A 20 4.96 -1.93 7.25
C THR A 20 6.12 -1.92 8.20
N SER A 21 6.01 -2.70 9.26
CA SER A 21 7.06 -2.79 10.25
C SER A 21 7.11 -4.21 10.78
N GLY A 22 8.29 -4.81 10.73
CA GLY A 22 8.53 -6.15 11.22
C GLY A 22 9.79 -6.17 12.05
N MET A 23 10.26 -7.36 12.35
CA MET A 23 11.40 -7.49 13.24
C MET A 23 12.67 -6.90 12.66
N ARG A 24 12.84 -6.94 11.36
CA ARG A 24 14.09 -6.55 10.74
C ARG A 24 13.98 -5.36 9.82
N LEU A 25 12.78 -5.02 9.43
CA LEU A 25 12.62 -4.03 8.38
C LEU A 25 11.38 -3.20 8.60
N THR A 26 11.54 -1.92 8.48
CA THR A 26 10.42 -0.97 8.47
C THR A 26 10.47 -0.27 7.14
N ALA A 27 9.37 -0.27 6.43
CA ALA A 27 9.33 0.28 5.08
C ALA A 27 8.02 1.00 4.82
N ASP A 28 8.08 1.99 3.94
CA ASP A 28 6.92 2.70 3.43
C ASP A 28 6.82 2.48 1.93
N TYR A 29 5.61 2.26 1.45
CA TYR A 29 5.34 2.17 0.02
C TYR A 29 4.33 3.24 -0.33
N GLU A 30 4.58 3.97 -1.41
CA GLU A 30 3.68 5.02 -1.85
C GLU A 30 3.34 4.84 -3.31
N ILE A 31 2.08 5.08 -3.64
CA ILE A 31 1.65 5.18 -5.04
C ILE A 31 1.05 6.57 -5.17
N VAL A 32 1.67 7.40 -5.99
CA VAL A 32 1.23 8.79 -6.16
C VAL A 32 0.82 9.00 -7.60
N MET A 33 -0.38 9.50 -7.81
CA MET A 33 -0.86 9.77 -9.16
C MET A 33 -0.23 11.05 -9.68
N LYS A 34 0.32 11.00 -10.89
CA LYS A 34 0.93 12.14 -11.54
C LYS A 34 0.45 12.19 -12.98
N GLY A 35 -0.63 12.93 -13.22
CA GLY A 35 -1.21 12.98 -14.55
C GLY A 35 -1.82 11.63 -14.92
N ASN A 36 -1.38 11.05 -16.02
CA ASN A 36 -1.88 9.74 -16.43
C ASN A 36 -0.92 8.62 -16.08
N GLU A 37 0.01 8.89 -15.17
CA GLU A 37 0.95 7.89 -14.68
C GLU A 37 0.89 7.86 -13.17
N ALA A 38 1.40 6.77 -12.60
CA ALA A 38 1.49 6.63 -11.16
C ALA A 38 2.93 6.27 -10.81
N GLU A 39 3.42 6.90 -9.77
CA GLU A 39 4.78 6.67 -9.30
C GLU A 39 4.72 5.80 -8.06
N VAL A 40 5.38 4.65 -8.10
CA VAL A 40 5.43 3.71 -7.00
C VAL A 40 6.82 3.80 -6.38
N SER A 41 6.87 4.05 -5.08
CA SER A 41 8.13 4.25 -4.37
C SER A 41 8.20 3.36 -3.16
N GLU A 42 9.40 2.86 -2.89
CA GLU A 42 9.68 2.05 -1.70
C GLU A 42 10.74 2.78 -0.91
N TYR A 43 10.45 3.02 0.37
CA TYR A 43 11.39 3.67 1.28
C TYR A 43 11.67 2.73 2.44
N PHE A 44 12.93 2.63 2.83
CA PHE A 44 13.28 1.95 4.08
C PHE A 44 13.47 3.01 5.15
N ILE A 45 13.05 2.67 6.35
CA ILE A 45 13.19 3.57 7.50
C ILE A 45 14.44 3.15 8.25
N ARG A 46 15.37 4.06 8.36
CA ARG A 46 16.63 3.81 9.04
C ARG A 46 16.67 4.62 10.34
N TYR A 47 17.05 3.97 11.40
CA TYR A 47 17.17 4.64 12.69
C TYR A 47 18.63 5.01 12.90
N SER A 48 18.88 6.29 13.15
CA SER A 48 20.23 6.79 13.29
C SER A 48 20.23 7.97 14.24
N GLU A 49 21.01 7.92 15.29
CA GLU A 49 21.22 9.03 16.20
C GLU A 49 19.92 9.71 16.64
N ASN A 50 18.98 8.92 17.13
CA ASN A 50 17.71 9.43 17.66
C ASN A 50 16.79 10.00 16.60
N LYS A 51 17.03 9.66 15.35
CA LYS A 51 16.20 10.12 14.26
C LYS A 51 15.81 8.96 13.38
N ASP A 52 14.59 9.03 12.87
CA ASP A 52 14.16 8.12 11.82
C ASP A 52 14.44 8.81 10.50
N GLU A 53 15.08 8.10 9.61
CA GLU A 53 15.38 8.63 8.30
C GLU A 53 14.75 7.77 7.24
N ARG A 54 14.03 8.38 6.32
CA ARG A 54 13.36 7.68 5.24
C ARG A 54 14.24 7.70 4.02
N VAL A 55 14.67 6.54 3.57
CA VAL A 55 15.62 6.41 2.47
C VAL A 55 14.93 5.74 1.30
N LEU A 56 14.93 6.41 0.14
CA LEU A 56 14.34 5.84 -1.05
C LEU A 56 15.16 4.64 -1.51
N GLU A 57 14.51 3.50 -1.65
CA GLU A 57 15.15 2.28 -2.05
C GLU A 57 14.91 1.97 -3.53
N ARG A 58 13.66 2.02 -3.96
CA ARG A 58 13.31 1.73 -5.35
C ARG A 58 12.14 2.61 -5.77
N ARG A 59 12.06 2.86 -7.06
CA ARG A 59 10.96 3.66 -7.61
C ARG A 59 10.63 3.18 -9.01
N ALA A 60 9.36 3.15 -9.33
CA ALA A 60 8.88 2.73 -10.63
C ALA A 60 7.74 3.63 -11.06
N VAL A 61 7.55 3.75 -12.38
CA VAL A 61 6.44 4.51 -12.93
C VAL A 61 5.60 3.54 -13.75
N ILE A 62 4.30 3.52 -13.50
CA ILE A 62 3.36 2.69 -14.25
C ILE A 62 2.23 3.57 -14.75
N SER A 63 1.40 3.04 -15.64
CA SER A 63 0.27 3.81 -16.11
C SER A 63 -0.75 3.96 -14.98
N ALA A 64 -1.53 5.04 -15.06
CA ALA A 64 -2.61 5.24 -14.09
C ALA A 64 -3.57 4.06 -14.12
N GLU A 65 -3.81 3.53 -15.31
CA GLU A 65 -4.70 2.40 -15.48
C GLU A 65 -4.20 1.16 -14.76
N ALA A 66 -2.90 0.88 -14.86
CA ALA A 66 -2.31 -0.26 -14.17
C ALA A 66 -2.41 -0.11 -12.65
N ALA A 67 -2.19 1.12 -12.16
CA ALA A 67 -2.31 1.37 -10.74
C ALA A 67 -3.73 1.16 -10.26
N LEU A 68 -4.70 1.69 -10.99
CA LEU A 68 -6.11 1.50 -10.62
C LEU A 68 -6.49 0.03 -10.63
N ARG A 69 -5.97 -0.72 -11.60
CA ARG A 69 -6.26 -2.14 -11.67
C ARG A 69 -5.74 -2.86 -10.43
N LEU A 70 -4.53 -2.52 -9.98
CA LEU A 70 -3.98 -3.13 -8.77
C LEU A 70 -4.87 -2.85 -7.57
N LEU A 71 -5.28 -1.59 -7.40
CA LEU A 71 -6.11 -1.23 -6.25
C LEU A 71 -7.45 -1.95 -6.27
N ASN A 72 -8.05 -2.05 -7.43
CA ASN A 72 -9.37 -2.68 -7.56
C ASN A 72 -9.30 -4.20 -7.50
N ASP A 73 -8.26 -4.79 -8.08
CA ASP A 73 -8.09 -6.24 -8.01
C ASP A 73 -7.90 -6.69 -6.57
N CYS A 74 -7.25 -5.87 -5.77
CA CYS A 74 -7.04 -6.19 -4.36
C CYS A 74 -8.19 -5.69 -3.48
N ARG A 75 -9.20 -5.05 -4.09
CA ARG A 75 -10.40 -4.57 -3.43
C ARG A 75 -10.05 -3.67 -2.24
N LEU A 76 -9.20 -2.72 -2.51
CA LEU A 76 -8.71 -1.83 -1.46
C LEU A 76 -9.82 -1.08 -0.74
N ILE A 77 -10.88 -0.76 -1.45
CA ILE A 77 -12.02 -0.07 -0.85
C ILE A 77 -12.59 -0.87 0.32
N SER A 78 -12.55 -2.21 0.22
CA SER A 78 -13.12 -3.05 1.28
C SER A 78 -12.24 -3.07 2.54
N TRP A 79 -11.04 -2.53 2.45
CA TRP A 79 -10.16 -2.49 3.63
C TRP A 79 -10.51 -1.37 4.59
N ASP A 80 -11.31 -0.41 4.17
CA ASP A 80 -11.60 0.75 5.00
C ASP A 80 -12.22 0.31 6.31
N GLY A 81 -11.66 0.79 7.41
CA GLY A 81 -12.12 0.43 8.73
C GLY A 81 -11.54 -0.87 9.26
N PHE A 82 -10.72 -1.57 8.48
CA PHE A 82 -10.12 -2.81 8.99
C PHE A 82 -9.20 -2.47 10.15
N HIS A 83 -9.38 -3.22 11.23
CA HIS A 83 -8.52 -3.08 12.41
C HIS A 83 -8.24 -4.49 12.91
N GLY A 84 -7.04 -4.98 12.61
CA GLY A 84 -6.66 -6.35 12.95
C GLY A 84 -5.92 -6.41 14.25
N ALA A 85 -6.59 -6.89 15.30
CA ALA A 85 -5.97 -7.01 16.60
C ALA A 85 -4.88 -8.07 16.57
N HIS A 86 -3.83 -7.85 17.35
CA HIS A 86 -2.73 -8.79 17.45
C HIS A 86 -3.21 -10.12 18.01
N PRO A 87 -2.93 -11.26 17.35
CA PRO A 87 -3.41 -12.55 17.85
C PRO A 87 -2.75 -12.92 19.15
N ARG A 88 -3.51 -13.60 19.99
CA ARG A 88 -2.99 -14.08 21.26
C ARG A 88 -1.90 -15.12 21.03
N GLY A 89 -0.88 -15.07 21.85
CA GLY A 89 0.17 -16.06 21.80
C GLY A 89 1.23 -15.81 20.76
N VAL A 90 1.08 -14.79 19.95
CA VAL A 90 2.08 -14.41 18.97
C VAL A 90 2.90 -13.29 19.57
N LEU A 91 4.20 -13.55 19.79
CA LEU A 91 5.06 -12.58 20.47
C LEU A 91 5.47 -11.46 19.54
N ASP A 92 5.86 -11.82 18.35
CA ASP A 92 6.31 -10.84 17.36
C ASP A 92 5.48 -10.95 16.13
N GLY A 93 5.51 -9.95 15.30
CA GLY A 93 4.77 -10.01 14.07
C GLY A 93 4.98 -8.76 13.25
N THR A 94 4.38 -8.79 12.10
CA THR A 94 4.41 -7.66 11.18
C THR A 94 3.18 -6.80 11.40
N MET A 95 3.41 -5.49 11.47
CA MET A 95 2.33 -4.53 11.58
C MET A 95 2.21 -3.77 10.28
N PHE A 96 1.02 -3.33 9.96
CA PHE A 96 0.82 -2.50 8.79
C PHE A 96 -0.16 -1.39 9.10
N SER A 97 -0.04 -0.29 8.38
CA SER A 97 -1.07 0.72 8.34
C SER A 97 -1.16 1.25 6.93
N LEU A 98 -2.38 1.45 6.46
CA LEU A 98 -2.61 1.92 5.11
C LEU A 98 -3.52 3.14 5.16
N LYS A 99 -3.18 4.12 4.35
CA LYS A 99 -4.03 5.28 4.15
C LYS A 99 -4.06 5.57 2.66
N ALA A 100 -5.25 5.73 2.13
CA ALA A 100 -5.40 6.02 0.71
C ALA A 100 -6.44 7.12 0.55
N VAL A 101 -6.17 8.05 -0.36
CA VAL A 101 -7.13 9.09 -0.72
C VAL A 101 -7.58 8.78 -2.13
N VAL A 102 -8.84 8.44 -2.28
CA VAL A 102 -9.39 7.94 -3.54
C VAL A 102 -10.69 8.66 -3.86
N ASN A 103 -11.11 8.54 -5.10
CA ASN A 103 -12.45 8.96 -5.53
C ASN A 103 -12.85 10.35 -5.01
N GLU A 104 -12.08 11.35 -5.35
CA GLU A 104 -12.40 12.72 -5.04
C GLU A 104 -12.38 13.04 -3.55
N GLY A 105 -11.51 12.37 -2.82
CA GLY A 105 -11.28 12.75 -1.44
C GLY A 105 -11.75 11.76 -0.39
N SER A 106 -12.28 10.62 -0.80
CA SER A 106 -12.62 9.57 0.15
C SER A 106 -11.34 8.99 0.74
N VAL A 107 -11.35 8.73 2.03
CA VAL A 107 -10.16 8.24 2.72
C VAL A 107 -10.40 6.81 3.15
N ILE A 108 -9.46 5.92 2.80
CA ILE A 108 -9.45 4.54 3.25
C ILE A 108 -8.36 4.44 4.30
N LYS A 109 -8.69 3.87 5.44
CA LYS A 109 -7.73 3.64 6.52
C LYS A 109 -7.87 2.23 7.03
N ALA A 110 -6.73 1.55 7.16
CA ALA A 110 -6.70 0.19 7.67
C ALA A 110 -5.41 0.00 8.45
N GLU A 111 -5.44 -0.86 9.43
CA GLU A 111 -4.24 -1.18 10.19
C GLU A 111 -4.41 -2.54 10.83
N GLY A 112 -3.29 -3.16 11.17
CA GLY A 112 -3.32 -4.44 11.83
C GLY A 112 -1.98 -4.86 12.34
N SER A 113 -2.00 -5.80 13.27
CA SER A 113 -0.80 -6.38 13.85
C SER A 113 -0.91 -7.88 13.68
N GLN A 114 -0.10 -8.45 12.79
CA GLN A 114 -0.11 -9.85 12.44
C GLN A 114 -1.52 -10.31 12.04
N ASN A 115 -2.28 -9.40 11.47
CA ASN A 115 -3.67 -9.62 11.10
C ASN A 115 -3.96 -8.68 9.95
N PHE A 116 -4.33 -9.21 8.80
CA PHE A 116 -4.35 -8.46 7.56
C PHE A 116 -5.68 -8.63 6.84
N PRO A 117 -6.10 -7.64 6.06
CA PRO A 117 -7.33 -7.78 5.28
C PRO A 117 -7.13 -8.74 4.13
N LYS A 118 -8.23 -9.19 3.55
CA LYS A 118 -8.17 -10.07 2.39
C LYS A 118 -7.40 -9.40 1.28
N ARG A 119 -6.60 -10.17 0.58
CA ARG A 119 -5.82 -9.74 -0.57
C ARG A 119 -4.66 -8.81 -0.22
N TYR A 120 -4.35 -8.72 1.07
CA TYR A 120 -3.20 -7.93 1.49
C TYR A 120 -1.92 -8.44 0.82
N ARG A 121 -1.75 -9.76 0.78
CA ARG A 121 -0.56 -10.35 0.20
C ARG A 121 -0.50 -10.09 -1.30
N GLU A 122 -1.63 -10.19 -1.97
CA GLU A 122 -1.67 -9.89 -3.41
C GLU A 122 -1.25 -8.45 -3.67
N PHE A 123 -1.65 -7.54 -2.79
CA PHE A 123 -1.30 -6.14 -2.95
C PHE A 123 0.21 -5.93 -2.78
N THR A 124 0.80 -6.50 -1.72
CA THR A 124 2.23 -6.33 -1.50
C THR A 124 3.04 -7.05 -2.57
N ASP A 125 2.60 -8.22 -3.02
CA ASP A 125 3.27 -8.92 -4.11
C ASP A 125 3.21 -8.09 -5.39
N GLY A 126 2.10 -7.42 -5.64
CA GLY A 126 1.98 -6.54 -6.79
C GLY A 126 2.94 -5.39 -6.73
N LEU A 127 3.09 -4.78 -5.57
CA LEU A 127 4.05 -3.70 -5.40
C LEU A 127 5.49 -4.18 -5.64
N TYR A 128 5.83 -5.31 -5.06
CA TYR A 128 7.18 -5.87 -5.24
C TYR A 128 7.44 -6.21 -6.70
N GLY A 129 6.44 -6.73 -7.40
CA GLY A 129 6.59 -7.05 -8.80
C GLY A 129 6.85 -5.82 -9.64
N ILE A 130 6.11 -4.74 -9.39
CA ILE A 130 6.30 -3.50 -10.12
C ILE A 130 7.71 -2.95 -9.89
N LEU A 131 8.15 -2.95 -8.64
CA LEU A 131 9.46 -2.40 -8.31
C LEU A 131 10.59 -3.27 -8.85
N SER A 132 10.40 -4.59 -8.84
CA SER A 132 11.41 -5.50 -9.37
C SER A 132 11.56 -5.37 -10.88
N GLU A 133 10.47 -5.16 -11.59
CA GLU A 133 10.55 -4.96 -13.04
C GLU A 133 11.31 -3.70 -13.37
N ALA A 134 11.11 -2.64 -12.59
CA ALA A 134 11.81 -1.39 -12.83
C ALA A 134 13.31 -1.57 -12.63
N ASP A 135 13.71 -2.33 -11.61
CA ASP A 135 15.11 -2.60 -11.36
C ASP A 135 15.75 -3.32 -12.54
N LYS A 136 15.04 -4.30 -13.10
CA LYS A 136 15.57 -5.04 -14.24
C LYS A 136 15.79 -4.15 -15.45
N LYS A 137 14.90 -3.18 -15.65
CA LYS A 137 15.02 -2.31 -16.80
C LYS A 137 16.17 -1.34 -16.70
N GLN A 138 16.65 -1.10 -15.50
CA GLN A 138 17.76 -0.19 -15.30
C GLN A 138 19.11 -0.86 -15.48
N GLU A 139 19.13 -2.15 -15.63
CA GLU A 139 20.36 -2.85 -15.95
C GLU A 139 20.52 -2.91 -17.45
#